data_25db978d33b8ae5847afe5c58c148454
#
_entry.id   25db978d33b8ae5847afe5c58c148454
#
_cell.length_a   1.000
_cell.length_b   1.000
_cell.length_c   1.000
_cell.angle_alpha   90.00
_cell.angle_beta   90.00
_cell.angle_gamma   90.00
#
_symmetry.space_group_name_H-M   'P 1'
#
loop_
_entity.id
_entity.type
_entity.pdbx_description
1 polymer ?
#
loop_
_entity_poly.entity_id
_entity_poly.type
_entity_poly.pdbx_seq_one_letter_code
_entity_poly.pdbx_strand_id
1 'polypeptide(L)'
;MTREWSFQGQVTTRTQQTYKFIVINNNRINAFAAPGGIIVLNSGLINATKSESELVGVLAHEIAHINLRHHSRMFYENKEFSLTDTITAVATLIAAMHDHASIGSTYFVGQAAKAQRKLNIIREKEVEADLKAFSIMRNTGYNPGAMVKFLNRIKEQNIDQIYEYLSTHPITENRIKFYQNIKNRPVKPSFIYNIIKKRTASLTNYSNFENIKTEEKIYQMLNKYNESFHIGEFDKSLNLLEELERKLKNNGSLFEEVRVYIELLKAEIFYEKKDYSKALVITSNLYQLYPNNIYIRIILAEIYYKKKNYNQVFNILAVQNIYEKNIVASTLLSASAHKKNEISLGHEYKAEAEKLKGRYFNAIKFYELAKKYNLKGNIVDKRIDAKIRQIHNLQSARDILK
;
A
#
# COMPACT_ATOMS: atom_id res chain seq x y z
N MET A 1 -18.97 -2.10 -10.94
CA MET A 1 -17.61 -2.64 -10.87
C MET A 1 -16.84 -1.82 -9.84
N THR A 2 -16.67 -2.34 -8.65
CA THR A 2 -15.83 -1.71 -7.61
C THR A 2 -14.39 -1.78 -8.09
N ARG A 3 -13.78 -0.62 -8.37
CA ARG A 3 -12.36 -0.53 -8.65
C ARG A 3 -11.61 -1.01 -7.41
N GLU A 4 -10.91 -2.14 -7.49
CA GLU A 4 -9.92 -2.53 -6.49
C GLU A 4 -8.73 -1.55 -6.60
N TRP A 5 -8.74 -0.51 -5.77
CA TRP A 5 -7.67 0.45 -5.70
C TRP A 5 -6.53 -0.15 -4.88
N SER A 6 -5.47 -0.57 -5.55
CA SER A 6 -4.17 -0.73 -4.90
C SER A 6 -3.31 0.47 -5.26
N PHE A 7 -2.99 1.30 -4.28
CA PHE A 7 -2.03 2.38 -4.47
C PHE A 7 -0.62 1.81 -4.30
N GLN A 8 0.25 2.02 -5.28
CA GLN A 8 1.66 1.63 -5.22
C GLN A 8 2.54 2.86 -5.32
N GLY A 9 3.37 3.10 -4.31
CA GLY A 9 4.41 4.11 -4.30
C GLY A 9 5.79 3.48 -4.14
N GLN A 10 6.82 4.10 -4.69
CA GLN A 10 8.20 3.66 -4.56
C GLN A 10 9.07 4.83 -4.13
N VAL A 11 9.92 4.61 -3.12
CA VAL A 11 10.93 5.55 -2.66
C VAL A 11 12.30 4.86 -2.66
N THR A 12 13.28 5.48 -3.31
CA THR A 12 14.66 5.00 -3.28
C THR A 12 15.50 5.93 -2.39
N THR A 13 16.20 5.35 -1.43
CA THR A 13 17.05 6.11 -0.51
C THR A 13 18.41 6.42 -1.13
N ARG A 14 19.19 7.34 -0.51
CA ARG A 14 20.56 7.64 -0.92
C ARG A 14 21.49 6.41 -0.89
N THR A 15 21.16 5.40 -0.09
CA THR A 15 21.87 4.11 0.01
C THR A 15 21.41 3.10 -1.03
N GLN A 16 20.68 3.52 -2.07
CA GLN A 16 20.08 2.70 -3.14
C GLN A 16 19.06 1.66 -2.65
N GLN A 17 18.65 1.69 -1.39
CA GLN A 17 17.58 0.83 -0.90
C GLN A 17 16.23 1.36 -1.39
N THR A 18 15.48 0.53 -2.09
CA THR A 18 14.17 0.88 -2.62
C THR A 18 13.09 0.28 -1.73
N TYR A 19 12.15 1.13 -1.29
CA TYR A 19 10.93 0.71 -0.61
C TYR A 19 9.75 0.83 -1.56
N LYS A 20 8.88 -0.18 -1.55
CA LYS A 20 7.61 -0.19 -2.29
C LYS A 20 6.47 -0.21 -1.30
N PHE A 21 5.61 0.78 -1.37
CA PHE A 21 4.42 0.88 -0.54
C PHE A 21 3.21 0.42 -1.33
N ILE A 22 2.41 -0.47 -0.73
CA ILE A 22 1.17 -0.99 -1.31
C ILE A 22 0.06 -0.77 -0.30
N VAL A 23 -0.99 -0.07 -0.69
CA VAL A 23 -2.20 0.07 0.12
C VAL A 23 -3.25 -0.87 -0.46
N ILE A 24 -3.82 -1.74 0.38
CA ILE A 24 -4.91 -2.65 0.00
C ILE A 24 -6.20 -2.24 0.69
N ASN A 25 -7.32 -2.41 -0.03
CA ASN A 25 -8.64 -2.15 0.51
C ASN A 25 -9.03 -3.29 1.47
N ASN A 26 -8.71 -3.12 2.75
CA ASN A 26 -9.04 -4.03 3.82
C ASN A 26 -9.29 -3.21 5.10
N ASN A 27 -10.45 -3.40 5.72
CA ASN A 27 -10.85 -2.65 6.92
C ASN A 27 -10.13 -3.10 8.21
N ARG A 28 -9.40 -4.21 8.20
CA ARG A 28 -8.58 -4.64 9.34
C ARG A 28 -7.40 -3.71 9.54
N ILE A 29 -7.04 -3.46 10.79
CA ILE A 29 -5.86 -2.67 11.14
C ILE A 29 -4.64 -3.58 10.98
N ASN A 30 -3.85 -3.35 9.92
CA ASN A 30 -2.61 -4.09 9.71
C ASN A 30 -1.65 -3.32 8.80
N ALA A 31 -0.35 -3.53 9.03
CA ALA A 31 0.74 -3.25 8.10
C ALA A 31 1.79 -4.35 8.27
N PHE A 32 2.53 -4.64 7.22
CA PHE A 32 3.63 -5.58 7.30
C PHE A 32 4.69 -5.31 6.25
N ALA A 33 5.93 -5.60 6.63
CA ALA A 33 7.06 -5.61 5.72
C ALA A 33 7.21 -6.99 5.06
N ALA A 34 7.59 -7.01 3.79
CA ALA A 34 7.92 -8.22 3.05
C ALA A 34 9.33 -8.13 2.43
N PRO A 35 9.97 -9.26 2.11
CA PRO A 35 11.27 -9.27 1.46
C PRO A 35 11.28 -8.45 0.16
N GLY A 36 12.42 -7.80 -0.14
CA GLY A 36 12.57 -6.93 -1.30
C GLY A 36 12.13 -5.48 -1.07
N GLY A 37 11.98 -5.06 0.20
CA GLY A 37 11.63 -3.67 0.54
C GLY A 37 10.15 -3.34 0.34
N ILE A 38 9.28 -4.32 0.33
CA ILE A 38 7.84 -4.15 0.17
C ILE A 38 7.20 -3.89 1.54
N ILE A 39 6.38 -2.85 1.62
CA ILE A 39 5.58 -2.50 2.79
C ILE A 39 4.13 -2.46 2.36
N VAL A 40 3.30 -3.28 2.98
CA VAL A 40 1.87 -3.35 2.70
C VAL A 40 1.11 -2.72 3.86
N LEU A 41 0.11 -1.90 3.53
CA LEU A 41 -0.78 -1.26 4.50
C LEU A 41 -2.22 -1.60 4.16
N ASN A 42 -2.98 -1.95 5.16
CA ASN A 42 -4.43 -2.01 5.03
C ASN A 42 -5.02 -0.60 5.13
N SER A 43 -6.07 -0.31 4.37
CA SER A 43 -6.83 0.95 4.48
C SER A 43 -7.38 1.16 5.90
N GLY A 44 -7.73 0.08 6.61
CA GLY A 44 -8.16 0.12 8.01
C GLY A 44 -7.12 0.72 8.94
N LEU A 45 -5.82 0.49 8.71
CA LEU A 45 -4.75 1.14 9.47
C LEU A 45 -4.76 2.65 9.25
N ILE A 46 -4.83 3.11 7.99
CA ILE A 46 -4.86 4.54 7.66
C ILE A 46 -6.05 5.22 8.36
N ASN A 47 -7.22 4.56 8.32
CA ASN A 47 -8.43 5.05 8.97
C ASN A 47 -8.30 5.10 10.51
N ALA A 48 -7.60 4.14 11.12
CA ALA A 48 -7.43 4.05 12.58
C ALA A 48 -6.42 5.06 13.13
N THR A 49 -5.46 5.55 12.35
CA THR A 49 -4.49 6.55 12.80
C THR A 49 -5.17 7.92 13.00
N LYS A 50 -4.80 8.67 14.05
CA LYS A 50 -5.36 10.00 14.37
C LYS A 50 -4.46 11.16 13.96
N SER A 51 -3.21 10.87 13.60
CA SER A 51 -2.23 11.84 13.11
C SER A 51 -1.28 11.23 12.10
N GLU A 52 -0.68 12.07 11.27
CA GLU A 52 0.37 11.63 10.35
C GLU A 52 1.54 10.99 11.11
N SER A 53 1.91 11.51 12.28
CA SER A 53 2.97 10.92 13.10
C SER A 53 2.65 9.51 13.59
N GLU A 54 1.37 9.16 13.81
CA GLU A 54 0.98 7.77 14.11
C GLU A 54 1.18 6.86 12.89
N LEU A 55 0.73 7.29 11.71
CA LEU A 55 0.92 6.53 10.47
C LEU A 55 2.40 6.36 10.14
N VAL A 56 3.17 7.46 10.23
CA VAL A 56 4.62 7.42 10.00
C VAL A 56 5.33 6.56 11.05
N GLY A 57 4.84 6.52 12.27
CA GLY A 57 5.36 5.64 13.32
C GLY A 57 5.28 4.17 12.94
N VAL A 58 4.12 3.72 12.46
CA VAL A 58 3.94 2.34 11.96
C VAL A 58 4.81 2.09 10.73
N LEU A 59 4.83 3.02 9.77
CA LEU A 59 5.70 2.88 8.59
C LEU A 59 7.19 2.81 8.94
N ALA A 60 7.64 3.63 9.89
CA ALA A 60 9.02 3.62 10.36
C ALA A 60 9.38 2.28 11.05
N HIS A 61 8.42 1.66 11.74
CA HIS A 61 8.56 0.36 12.35
C HIS A 61 8.71 -0.74 11.27
N GLU A 62 7.89 -0.72 10.22
CA GLU A 62 8.01 -1.65 9.09
C GLU A 62 9.34 -1.47 8.32
N ILE A 63 9.74 -0.22 8.10
CA ILE A 63 11.04 0.11 7.51
C ILE A 63 12.18 -0.41 8.39
N ALA A 64 12.04 -0.34 9.71
CA ALA A 64 13.03 -0.86 10.64
C ALA A 64 13.18 -2.39 10.52
N HIS A 65 12.07 -3.14 10.39
CA HIS A 65 12.12 -4.58 10.17
C HIS A 65 12.89 -4.94 8.89
N ILE A 66 12.72 -4.19 7.80
CA ILE A 66 13.47 -4.38 6.55
C ILE A 66 14.95 -4.07 6.76
N ASN A 67 15.28 -2.91 7.36
CA ASN A 67 16.65 -2.45 7.55
C ASN A 67 17.46 -3.38 8.46
N LEU A 68 16.83 -3.93 9.48
CA LEU A 68 17.42 -4.88 10.43
C LEU A 68 17.38 -6.31 9.92
N ARG A 69 16.81 -6.53 8.72
CA ARG A 69 16.68 -7.84 8.08
C ARG A 69 16.00 -8.89 8.96
N HIS A 70 15.00 -8.49 9.76
CA HIS A 70 14.35 -9.37 10.73
C HIS A 70 13.76 -10.62 10.06
N HIS A 71 13.11 -10.50 8.91
CA HIS A 71 12.58 -11.63 8.18
C HIS A 71 13.67 -12.61 7.71
N SER A 72 14.77 -12.07 7.15
CA SER A 72 15.88 -12.91 6.70
C SER A 72 16.60 -13.58 7.87
N ARG A 73 16.83 -12.85 8.97
CA ARG A 73 17.45 -13.42 10.19
C ARG A 73 16.57 -14.51 10.79
N MET A 74 15.25 -14.33 10.87
CA MET A 74 14.33 -15.38 11.33
C MET A 74 14.44 -16.63 10.47
N PHE A 75 14.56 -16.48 9.17
CA PHE A 75 14.66 -17.60 8.24
C PHE A 75 15.99 -18.35 8.36
N TYR A 76 17.11 -17.64 8.52
CA TYR A 76 18.45 -18.25 8.60
C TYR A 76 18.77 -18.82 9.98
N GLU A 77 18.33 -18.15 11.05
CA GLU A 77 18.63 -18.54 12.44
C GLU A 77 17.81 -19.76 12.89
N ASN A 78 16.66 -20.03 12.23
CA ASN A 78 15.75 -21.10 12.65
C ASN A 78 15.21 -21.85 11.42
N LYS A 79 15.97 -22.84 10.92
CA LYS A 79 15.54 -23.74 9.84
C LYS A 79 14.23 -24.52 10.13
N GLU A 80 13.77 -24.52 11.39
CA GLU A 80 12.54 -25.16 11.86
C GLU A 80 11.32 -24.21 11.95
N PHE A 81 11.47 -22.93 11.54
CA PHE A 81 10.40 -21.93 11.69
C PHE A 81 9.71 -21.63 10.37
N SER A 82 8.49 -22.14 10.21
CA SER A 82 7.60 -21.61 9.20
C SER A 82 6.88 -20.34 9.72
N LEU A 83 6.53 -19.41 8.82
CA LEU A 83 5.69 -18.25 9.14
C LEU A 83 4.35 -18.69 9.76
N THR A 84 3.81 -19.82 9.31
CA THR A 84 2.57 -20.43 9.80
C THR A 84 2.71 -20.86 11.26
N ASP A 85 3.85 -21.46 11.65
CA ASP A 85 4.10 -21.88 13.03
C ASP A 85 4.23 -20.67 13.97
N THR A 86 4.76 -19.57 13.48
CA THR A 86 4.88 -18.33 14.26
C THR A 86 3.51 -17.72 14.51
N ILE A 87 2.67 -17.63 13.49
CA ILE A 87 1.29 -17.13 13.59
C ILE A 87 0.48 -18.04 14.52
N THR A 88 0.62 -19.37 14.37
CA THR A 88 -0.09 -20.35 15.21
C THR A 88 0.35 -20.26 16.68
N ALA A 89 1.65 -20.10 16.95
CA ALA A 89 2.16 -19.99 18.32
C ALA A 89 1.65 -18.72 19.02
N VAL A 90 1.64 -17.57 18.30
CA VAL A 90 1.10 -16.30 18.82
C VAL A 90 -0.42 -16.39 19.02
N ALA A 91 -1.15 -17.00 18.07
CA ALA A 91 -2.58 -17.22 18.17
C ALA A 91 -2.95 -18.11 19.36
N THR A 92 -2.21 -19.19 19.57
CA THR A 92 -2.41 -20.11 20.72
C THR A 92 -2.18 -19.40 22.04
N LEU A 93 -1.22 -18.50 22.10
CA LEU A 93 -0.92 -17.74 23.31
C LEU A 93 -1.96 -16.68 23.62
N ILE A 94 -2.47 -15.98 22.60
CA ILE A 94 -3.59 -15.04 22.75
C ILE A 94 -4.83 -15.78 23.25
N ALA A 95 -5.12 -16.97 22.70
CA ALA A 95 -6.22 -17.82 23.16
C ALA A 95 -6.03 -18.30 24.62
N ALA A 96 -4.80 -18.70 25.00
CA ALA A 96 -4.48 -19.15 26.36
C ALA A 96 -4.54 -18.01 27.39
N MET A 97 -4.39 -16.76 26.99
CA MET A 97 -4.54 -15.59 27.87
C MET A 97 -6.01 -15.28 28.16
N HIS A 98 -6.94 -15.77 27.32
CA HIS A 98 -8.38 -15.59 27.49
C HIS A 98 -9.09 -16.79 28.16
N ASP A 99 -8.48 -17.97 28.18
CA ASP A 99 -9.12 -19.17 28.73
C ASP A 99 -8.21 -19.86 29.78
N HIS A 100 -8.59 -19.76 31.06
CA HIS A 100 -7.86 -20.30 32.19
C HIS A 100 -8.04 -21.83 32.41
N ALA A 101 -8.55 -22.57 31.43
CA ALA A 101 -8.86 -23.96 31.58
C ALA A 101 -7.76 -24.89 31.06
N SER A 102 -7.16 -25.62 32.01
CA SER A 102 -6.47 -26.92 31.91
C SER A 102 -5.20 -27.04 31.07
N ILE A 103 -4.07 -26.77 31.69
CA ILE A 103 -2.76 -27.23 31.23
C ILE A 103 -2.39 -28.49 32.06
N GLY A 104 -2.51 -29.62 31.50
CA GLY A 104 -2.16 -30.89 32.14
C GLY A 104 -1.61 -31.93 31.18
N SER A 105 -0.34 -31.85 30.81
CA SER A 105 0.54 -32.99 30.50
C SER A 105 1.96 -32.51 30.14
N THR A 106 2.98 -33.31 30.42
CA THR A 106 4.41 -33.06 30.14
C THR A 106 4.73 -32.86 28.65
N TYR A 107 3.91 -33.33 27.75
CA TYR A 107 4.00 -33.06 26.30
C TYR A 107 3.78 -31.56 25.97
N PHE A 108 2.85 -30.92 26.67
CA PHE A 108 2.59 -29.47 26.53
C PHE A 108 3.71 -28.59 27.08
N VAL A 109 4.48 -29.04 28.07
CA VAL A 109 5.59 -28.24 28.66
C VAL A 109 6.71 -28.01 27.65
N GLY A 110 7.07 -29.02 26.86
CA GLY A 110 8.07 -28.88 25.80
C GLY A 110 7.61 -27.95 24.64
N GLN A 111 6.35 -28.04 24.25
CA GLN A 111 5.72 -27.17 23.25
C GLN A 111 5.60 -25.72 23.78
N ALA A 112 5.18 -25.57 25.04
CA ALA A 112 5.09 -24.27 25.69
C ALA A 112 6.48 -23.59 25.82
N ALA A 113 7.54 -24.33 26.15
CA ALA A 113 8.90 -23.79 26.21
C ALA A 113 9.41 -23.34 24.82
N LYS A 114 9.12 -24.10 23.76
CA LYS A 114 9.42 -23.70 22.37
C LYS A 114 8.62 -22.44 21.96
N ALA A 115 7.32 -22.41 22.26
CA ALA A 115 6.47 -21.24 22.02
C ALA A 115 6.98 -20.01 22.78
N GLN A 116 7.38 -20.16 24.05
CA GLN A 116 7.92 -19.06 24.86
C GLN A 116 9.24 -18.52 24.29
N ARG A 117 10.14 -19.40 23.81
CA ARG A 117 11.38 -18.95 23.13
C ARG A 117 11.05 -18.17 21.86
N LYS A 118 10.10 -18.65 21.05
CA LYS A 118 9.65 -17.93 19.84
C LYS A 118 9.16 -16.52 20.17
N LEU A 119 8.33 -16.41 21.19
CA LEU A 119 7.81 -15.11 21.64
C LEU A 119 8.90 -14.19 22.13
N ASN A 120 9.89 -14.69 22.84
CA ASN A 120 11.00 -13.86 23.30
C ASN A 120 11.81 -13.31 22.12
N ILE A 121 12.12 -14.14 21.11
CA ILE A 121 12.79 -13.71 19.88
C ILE A 121 11.97 -12.64 19.14
N ILE A 122 10.65 -12.83 19.04
CA ILE A 122 9.77 -11.82 18.42
C ILE A 122 9.84 -10.52 19.23
N ARG A 123 9.69 -10.58 20.54
CA ARG A 123 9.74 -9.41 21.42
C ARG A 123 11.06 -8.64 21.31
N GLU A 124 12.19 -9.33 21.24
CA GLU A 124 13.51 -8.70 21.03
C GLU A 124 13.56 -7.96 19.69
N LYS A 125 13.07 -8.58 18.60
CA LYS A 125 13.01 -7.94 17.29
C LYS A 125 12.06 -6.74 17.26
N GLU A 126 10.95 -6.81 17.99
CA GLU A 126 10.06 -5.66 18.16
C GLU A 126 10.76 -4.48 18.87
N VAL A 127 11.55 -4.76 19.92
CA VAL A 127 12.33 -3.71 20.61
C VAL A 127 13.40 -3.11 19.69
N GLU A 128 14.13 -3.93 18.93
CA GLU A 128 15.09 -3.44 17.92
C GLU A 128 14.40 -2.56 16.87
N ALA A 129 13.21 -2.99 16.39
CA ALA A 129 12.44 -2.23 15.41
C ALA A 129 11.92 -0.91 15.98
N ASP A 130 11.43 -0.89 17.23
CA ASP A 130 10.97 0.32 17.91
C ASP A 130 12.10 1.34 18.09
N LEU A 131 13.29 0.91 18.51
CA LEU A 131 14.47 1.78 18.64
C LEU A 131 14.87 2.41 17.29
N LYS A 132 14.85 1.61 16.23
CA LYS A 132 15.16 2.09 14.89
C LYS A 132 14.07 3.01 14.34
N ALA A 133 12.81 2.68 14.56
CA ALA A 133 11.66 3.51 14.18
C ALA A 133 11.69 4.88 14.88
N PHE A 134 12.00 4.89 16.17
CA PHE A 134 12.22 6.12 16.94
C PHE A 134 13.28 7.02 16.28
N SER A 135 14.42 6.44 15.91
CA SER A 135 15.50 7.18 15.23
C SER A 135 15.03 7.74 13.89
N ILE A 136 14.31 6.95 13.09
CA ILE A 136 13.76 7.38 11.80
C ILE A 136 12.80 8.55 12.01
N MET A 137 11.81 8.43 12.90
CA MET A 137 10.83 9.47 13.16
C MET A 137 11.49 10.77 13.64
N ARG A 138 12.43 10.66 14.55
CA ARG A 138 13.17 11.82 15.10
C ARG A 138 13.93 12.56 14.01
N ASN A 139 14.64 11.82 13.15
CA ASN A 139 15.47 12.39 12.09
C ASN A 139 14.63 13.00 10.95
N THR A 140 13.39 12.56 10.78
CA THR A 140 12.46 13.08 9.79
C THR A 140 11.49 14.12 10.34
N GLY A 141 11.65 14.52 11.62
CA GLY A 141 10.85 15.59 12.22
C GLY A 141 9.47 15.18 12.73
N TYR A 142 9.13 13.89 12.69
CA TYR A 142 7.88 13.37 13.23
C TYR A 142 7.96 13.13 14.74
N ASN A 143 6.80 13.07 15.40
CA ASN A 143 6.72 12.86 16.84
C ASN A 143 6.69 11.37 17.19
N PRO A 144 7.78 10.79 17.75
CA PRO A 144 7.78 9.38 18.12
C PRO A 144 6.79 9.04 19.25
N GLY A 145 6.46 10.01 20.13
CA GLY A 145 5.46 9.84 21.19
C GLY A 145 4.04 9.58 20.67
N ALA A 146 3.78 9.79 19.36
CA ALA A 146 2.50 9.43 18.76
C ALA A 146 2.26 7.92 18.76
N MET A 147 3.33 7.11 18.73
CA MET A 147 3.22 5.64 18.76
C MET A 147 2.56 5.12 20.04
N VAL A 148 2.84 5.72 21.20
CA VAL A 148 2.18 5.28 22.45
C VAL A 148 0.67 5.47 22.39
N LYS A 149 0.20 6.60 21.80
CA LYS A 149 -1.22 6.87 21.64
C LYS A 149 -1.87 5.87 20.69
N PHE A 150 -1.19 5.54 19.61
CA PHE A 150 -1.64 4.54 18.64
C PHE A 150 -1.71 3.15 19.27
N LEU A 151 -0.63 2.68 19.93
CA LEU A 151 -0.58 1.35 20.54
C LEU A 151 -1.62 1.19 21.67
N ASN A 152 -1.80 2.20 22.55
CA ASN A 152 -2.83 2.15 23.58
C ASN A 152 -4.24 2.06 22.98
N ARG A 153 -4.52 2.85 21.94
CA ARG A 153 -5.82 2.82 21.28
C ARG A 153 -6.11 1.50 20.57
N ILE A 154 -5.09 0.88 19.97
CA ILE A 154 -5.26 -0.44 19.35
C ILE A 154 -5.60 -1.49 20.40
N LYS A 155 -4.98 -1.47 21.59
CA LYS A 155 -5.33 -2.41 22.68
C LYS A 155 -6.80 -2.37 23.06
N GLU A 156 -7.47 -1.25 22.87
CA GLU A 156 -8.89 -1.03 23.21
C GLU A 156 -9.86 -1.41 22.08
N GLN A 157 -9.33 -1.77 20.90
CA GLN A 157 -10.15 -2.16 19.76
C GLN A 157 -10.64 -3.59 19.83
N ASN A 158 -11.68 -3.91 19.03
CA ASN A 158 -12.15 -5.29 18.87
C ASN A 158 -11.03 -6.17 18.33
N ILE A 159 -10.84 -7.32 18.95
CA ILE A 159 -9.78 -8.30 18.64
C ILE A 159 -9.79 -8.71 17.16
N ASP A 160 -10.96 -8.89 16.56
CA ASP A 160 -11.08 -9.29 15.15
C ASP A 160 -10.49 -8.28 14.17
N GLN A 161 -10.49 -6.99 14.54
CA GLN A 161 -9.95 -5.93 13.68
C GLN A 161 -8.43 -5.80 13.76
N ILE A 162 -7.83 -6.23 14.89
CA ILE A 162 -6.41 -6.04 15.19
C ILE A 162 -5.63 -7.34 15.27
N TYR A 163 -6.31 -8.48 15.17
CA TYR A 163 -5.71 -9.81 15.34
C TYR A 163 -4.47 -10.01 14.46
N GLU A 164 -4.56 -9.65 13.18
CA GLU A 164 -3.44 -9.78 12.24
C GLU A 164 -2.24 -8.93 12.68
N TYR A 165 -2.48 -7.69 13.15
CA TYR A 165 -1.42 -6.81 13.64
C TYR A 165 -0.79 -7.34 14.91
N LEU A 166 -1.60 -7.78 15.89
CA LEU A 166 -1.09 -8.33 17.15
C LEU A 166 -0.32 -9.63 16.97
N SER A 167 -0.69 -10.44 15.98
CA SER A 167 -0.03 -11.72 15.70
C SER A 167 1.38 -11.54 15.15
N THR A 168 1.63 -10.47 14.44
CA THR A 168 2.95 -10.12 13.89
C THR A 168 3.73 -9.15 14.77
N HIS A 169 3.02 -8.25 15.49
CA HIS A 169 3.59 -7.18 16.31
C HIS A 169 2.97 -7.16 17.72
N PRO A 170 3.37 -8.06 18.62
CA PRO A 170 2.83 -8.11 19.98
C PRO A 170 3.02 -6.80 20.73
N ILE A 171 1.94 -6.24 21.27
CA ILE A 171 1.96 -5.02 22.06
C ILE A 171 2.28 -5.39 23.51
N THR A 172 3.54 -5.24 23.89
CA THR A 172 4.01 -5.49 25.26
C THR A 172 4.00 -4.19 26.07
N GLU A 173 3.93 -4.31 27.40
CA GLU A 173 4.06 -3.15 28.29
C GLU A 173 5.41 -2.44 28.11
N ASN A 174 6.48 -3.17 27.82
CA ASN A 174 7.80 -2.60 27.59
C ASN A 174 7.81 -1.68 26.37
N ARG A 175 7.13 -2.05 25.28
CA ARG A 175 6.97 -1.19 24.09
C ARG A 175 6.22 0.10 24.43
N ILE A 176 5.12 -0.02 25.19
CA ILE A 176 4.34 1.15 25.63
C ILE A 176 5.20 2.05 26.52
N LYS A 177 5.89 1.50 27.54
CA LYS A 177 6.77 2.24 28.43
C LYS A 177 7.93 2.94 27.68
N PHE A 178 8.50 2.27 26.67
CA PHE A 178 9.54 2.87 25.83
C PHE A 178 9.05 4.17 25.19
N TYR A 179 7.90 4.16 24.55
CA TYR A 179 7.34 5.35 23.90
C TYR A 179 6.77 6.38 24.90
N GLN A 180 6.28 5.99 26.08
CA GLN A 180 5.79 6.89 27.12
C GLN A 180 6.89 7.81 27.67
N ASN A 181 8.12 7.32 27.78
CA ASN A 181 9.25 8.09 28.27
C ASN A 181 9.81 9.10 27.25
N ILE A 182 9.27 9.14 26.06
CA ILE A 182 9.70 10.05 25.00
C ILE A 182 8.97 11.39 25.15
N LYS A 183 9.75 12.48 25.24
CA LYS A 183 9.18 13.84 25.23
C LYS A 183 8.42 14.09 23.94
N ASN A 184 7.13 14.37 24.07
CA ASN A 184 6.29 14.74 22.94
C ASN A 184 6.78 16.06 22.32
N ARG A 185 6.96 16.06 21.00
CA ARG A 185 7.21 17.27 20.22
C ARG A 185 5.93 17.63 19.48
N PRO A 186 5.45 18.87 19.57
CA PRO A 186 4.33 19.29 18.76
C PRO A 186 4.75 19.23 17.27
N VAL A 187 4.00 18.52 16.48
CA VAL A 187 4.14 18.46 15.00
C VAL A 187 2.93 19.15 14.42
N LYS A 188 3.16 20.08 13.49
CA LYS A 188 2.07 20.76 12.78
C LYS A 188 1.20 19.68 12.10
N PRO A 189 -0.13 19.73 12.26
CA PRO A 189 -1.01 18.79 11.57
C PRO A 189 -0.81 18.87 10.06
N SER A 190 -0.65 17.72 9.40
CA SER A 190 -0.55 17.66 7.95
C SER A 190 -1.95 17.71 7.33
N PHE A 191 -2.18 18.70 6.53
CA PHE A 191 -3.43 18.84 5.79
C PHE A 191 -3.60 17.73 4.76
N ILE A 192 -2.54 17.39 4.04
CA ILE A 192 -2.54 16.30 3.05
C ILE A 192 -2.86 14.95 3.69
N TYR A 193 -2.26 14.65 4.84
CA TYR A 193 -2.60 13.43 5.58
C TYR A 193 -4.10 13.33 5.85
N ASN A 194 -4.70 14.41 6.32
CA ASN A 194 -6.12 14.44 6.64
C ASN A 194 -6.99 14.27 5.38
N ILE A 195 -6.61 14.88 4.26
CA ILE A 195 -7.29 14.69 2.97
C ILE A 195 -7.21 13.22 2.53
N ILE A 196 -6.02 12.64 2.54
CA ILE A 196 -5.80 11.24 2.12
C ILE A 196 -6.58 10.30 3.02
N LYS A 197 -6.56 10.51 4.34
CA LYS A 197 -7.33 9.73 5.30
C LYS A 197 -8.83 9.77 4.99
N LYS A 198 -9.39 10.96 4.78
CA LYS A 198 -10.81 11.12 4.45
C LYS A 198 -11.16 10.47 3.11
N ARG A 199 -10.31 10.62 2.11
CA ARG A 199 -10.48 9.94 0.82
C ARG A 199 -10.46 8.42 0.98
N THR A 200 -9.51 7.90 1.76
CA THR A 200 -9.42 6.46 2.05
C THR A 200 -10.70 5.96 2.71
N ALA A 201 -11.21 6.67 3.70
CA ALA A 201 -12.42 6.29 4.40
C ALA A 201 -13.66 6.34 3.50
N SER A 202 -13.80 7.37 2.67
CA SER A 202 -14.88 7.46 1.68
C SER A 202 -14.86 6.28 0.69
N LEU A 203 -13.67 5.89 0.21
CA LEU A 203 -13.50 4.76 -0.71
C LEU A 203 -13.76 3.39 -0.08
N THR A 204 -13.65 3.29 1.26
CA THR A 204 -13.78 2.03 2.02
C THR A 204 -15.09 1.94 2.82
N ASN A 205 -16.01 2.91 2.66
CA ASN A 205 -17.26 3.02 3.43
C ASN A 205 -17.03 3.00 4.95
N TYR A 206 -15.93 3.59 5.41
CA TYR A 206 -15.59 3.66 6.84
C TYR A 206 -16.35 4.81 7.49
N SER A 207 -17.27 4.50 8.42
CA SER A 207 -18.23 5.46 8.98
C SER A 207 -17.75 6.21 10.24
N ASN A 208 -16.68 5.78 10.90
CA ASN A 208 -16.22 6.37 12.15
C ASN A 208 -15.25 7.54 11.93
N PHE A 209 -15.78 8.73 11.70
CA PHE A 209 -14.98 9.97 11.66
C PHE A 209 -15.10 10.76 12.96
N GLU A 210 -14.00 10.93 13.66
CA GLU A 210 -13.90 11.98 14.67
C GLU A 210 -13.70 13.35 13.97
N ASN A 211 -14.49 14.35 14.39
CA ASN A 211 -14.38 15.72 13.89
C ASN A 211 -13.03 16.33 14.26
N ILE A 212 -12.22 16.65 13.25
CA ILE A 212 -10.98 17.40 13.43
C ILE A 212 -11.35 18.89 13.40
N LYS A 213 -11.21 19.57 14.54
CA LYS A 213 -11.69 20.96 14.76
C LYS A 213 -10.95 22.04 13.93
N THR A 214 -9.78 21.76 13.41
CA THR A 214 -8.98 22.72 12.63
C THR A 214 -9.26 22.54 11.14
N GLU A 215 -9.70 23.57 10.45
CA GLU A 215 -10.05 23.57 9.01
C GLU A 215 -11.38 22.86 8.66
N GLU A 216 -12.31 22.82 9.60
CA GLU A 216 -13.60 22.13 9.48
C GLU A 216 -14.36 22.43 8.16
N LYS A 217 -14.34 23.69 7.70
CA LYS A 217 -15.02 24.09 6.46
C LYS A 217 -14.44 23.43 5.20
N ILE A 218 -13.11 23.29 5.12
CA ILE A 218 -12.44 22.64 3.97
C ILE A 218 -12.78 21.15 3.93
N TYR A 219 -12.75 20.51 5.09
CA TYR A 219 -13.12 19.09 5.19
C TYR A 219 -14.61 18.85 4.91
N GLN A 220 -15.50 19.72 5.35
CA GLN A 220 -16.92 19.65 5.00
C GLN A 220 -17.12 19.77 3.48
N MET A 221 -16.37 20.65 2.81
CA MET A 221 -16.43 20.77 1.35
C MET A 221 -15.93 19.50 0.65
N LEU A 222 -14.83 18.89 1.13
CA LEU A 222 -14.33 17.63 0.58
C LEU A 222 -15.28 16.45 0.83
N ASN A 223 -15.96 16.43 1.97
CA ASN A 223 -17.00 15.42 2.22
C ASN A 223 -18.18 15.61 1.25
N LYS A 224 -18.70 16.83 1.11
CA LYS A 224 -19.77 17.15 0.15
C LYS A 224 -19.34 16.83 -1.29
N TYR A 225 -18.07 17.10 -1.64
CA TYR A 225 -17.49 16.68 -2.91
C TYR A 225 -17.58 15.16 -3.08
N ASN A 226 -17.09 14.38 -2.11
CA ASN A 226 -17.11 12.92 -2.20
C ASN A 226 -18.55 12.38 -2.31
N GLU A 227 -19.48 12.89 -1.51
CA GLU A 227 -20.90 12.51 -1.57
C GLU A 227 -21.48 12.79 -2.96
N SER A 228 -21.35 14.04 -3.45
CA SER A 228 -21.87 14.41 -4.77
C SER A 228 -21.21 13.64 -5.92
N PHE A 229 -19.91 13.36 -5.82
CA PHE A 229 -19.20 12.57 -6.81
C PHE A 229 -19.70 11.12 -6.87
N HIS A 230 -19.90 10.48 -5.71
CA HIS A 230 -20.37 9.09 -5.64
C HIS A 230 -21.80 8.90 -6.17
N ILE A 231 -22.67 9.89 -5.98
CA ILE A 231 -24.05 9.85 -6.53
C ILE A 231 -24.15 10.36 -7.97
N GLY A 232 -23.02 10.78 -8.57
CA GLY A 232 -22.97 11.21 -9.97
C GLY A 232 -23.31 12.68 -10.20
N GLU A 233 -23.43 13.52 -9.16
CA GLU A 233 -23.66 14.96 -9.27
C GLU A 233 -22.34 15.70 -9.62
N PHE A 234 -21.80 15.41 -10.80
CA PHE A 234 -20.46 15.86 -11.20
C PHE A 234 -20.31 17.38 -11.29
N ASP A 235 -21.35 18.11 -11.72
CA ASP A 235 -21.31 19.58 -11.81
C ASP A 235 -21.24 20.20 -10.41
N LYS A 236 -22.00 19.66 -9.46
CA LYS A 236 -21.93 20.08 -8.06
C LYS A 236 -20.55 19.76 -7.45
N SER A 237 -20.00 18.59 -7.77
CA SER A 237 -18.65 18.20 -7.35
C SER A 237 -17.60 19.17 -7.88
N LEU A 238 -17.68 19.58 -9.14
CA LEU A 238 -16.78 20.55 -9.76
C LEU A 238 -16.87 21.91 -9.08
N ASN A 239 -18.08 22.43 -8.87
CA ASN A 239 -18.32 23.71 -8.19
C ASN A 239 -17.72 23.72 -6.77
N LEU A 240 -17.83 22.60 -6.03
CA LEU A 240 -17.24 22.45 -4.70
C LEU A 240 -15.70 22.49 -4.75
N LEU A 241 -15.08 21.88 -5.75
CA LEU A 241 -13.63 21.95 -5.92
C LEU A 241 -13.15 23.36 -6.32
N GLU A 242 -13.88 24.07 -7.16
CA GLU A 242 -13.56 25.45 -7.54
C GLU A 242 -13.72 26.41 -6.35
N GLU A 243 -14.76 26.22 -5.53
CA GLU A 243 -14.92 26.98 -4.30
C GLU A 243 -13.78 26.68 -3.29
N LEU A 244 -13.41 25.40 -3.16
CA LEU A 244 -12.28 24.99 -2.34
C LEU A 244 -10.99 25.64 -2.80
N GLU A 245 -10.71 25.61 -4.10
CA GLU A 245 -9.55 26.24 -4.69
C GLU A 245 -9.49 27.74 -4.41
N ARG A 246 -10.59 28.45 -4.58
CA ARG A 246 -10.70 29.90 -4.26
C ARG A 246 -10.37 30.19 -2.80
N LYS A 247 -10.88 29.37 -1.88
CA LYS A 247 -10.60 29.53 -0.43
C LYS A 247 -9.14 29.26 -0.08
N LEU A 248 -8.52 28.27 -0.75
CA LEU A 248 -7.14 27.90 -0.50
C LEU A 248 -6.13 28.88 -1.11
N LYS A 249 -6.45 29.56 -2.23
CA LYS A 249 -5.57 30.57 -2.85
C LYS A 249 -5.17 31.70 -1.89
N ASN A 250 -6.03 32.01 -0.92
CA ASN A 250 -5.73 33.01 0.12
C ASN A 250 -4.71 32.48 1.17
N ASN A 251 -4.41 31.17 1.16
CA ASN A 251 -3.39 30.54 2.00
C ASN A 251 -2.33 29.88 1.09
N GLY A 252 -1.40 30.68 0.58
CA GLY A 252 -0.49 30.29 -0.51
C GLY A 252 0.27 28.99 -0.27
N SER A 253 0.82 28.75 0.93
CA SER A 253 1.57 27.51 1.21
C SER A 253 0.68 26.27 1.18
N LEU A 254 -0.54 26.38 1.72
CA LEU A 254 -1.49 25.29 1.76
C LEU A 254 -2.07 24.99 0.37
N PHE A 255 -2.26 26.04 -0.43
CA PHE A 255 -2.73 25.90 -1.80
C PHE A 255 -1.74 25.09 -2.65
N GLU A 256 -0.45 25.41 -2.60
CA GLU A 256 0.56 24.68 -3.35
C GLU A 256 0.64 23.19 -2.95
N GLU A 257 0.47 22.88 -1.66
CA GLU A 257 0.44 21.50 -1.18
C GLU A 257 -0.72 20.67 -1.77
N VAL A 258 -1.89 21.29 -1.96
CA VAL A 258 -3.11 20.56 -2.35
C VAL A 258 -3.51 20.75 -3.81
N ARG A 259 -2.91 21.68 -4.52
CA ARG A 259 -3.25 22.00 -5.91
C ARG A 259 -3.23 20.77 -6.83
N VAL A 260 -2.19 19.96 -6.73
CA VAL A 260 -2.05 18.73 -7.54
C VAL A 260 -3.21 17.77 -7.26
N TYR A 261 -3.60 17.66 -6.00
CA TYR A 261 -4.73 16.81 -5.60
C TYR A 261 -6.06 17.32 -6.15
N ILE A 262 -6.33 18.63 -6.06
CA ILE A 262 -7.55 19.25 -6.61
C ILE A 262 -7.61 19.04 -8.13
N GLU A 263 -6.52 19.26 -8.84
CA GLU A 263 -6.47 19.04 -10.28
C GLU A 263 -6.71 17.57 -10.65
N LEU A 264 -6.17 16.62 -9.89
CA LEU A 264 -6.47 15.20 -10.08
C LEU A 264 -7.96 14.89 -9.88
N LEU A 265 -8.60 15.47 -8.86
CA LEU A 265 -10.04 15.30 -8.63
C LEU A 265 -10.88 15.89 -9.77
N LYS A 266 -10.50 17.05 -10.31
CA LYS A 266 -11.15 17.65 -11.50
C LYS A 266 -10.98 16.73 -12.72
N ALA A 267 -9.80 16.18 -12.92
CA ALA A 267 -9.56 15.23 -14.02
C ALA A 267 -10.42 13.97 -13.88
N GLU A 268 -10.59 13.43 -12.67
CA GLU A 268 -11.51 12.32 -12.40
C GLU A 268 -12.96 12.67 -12.73
N ILE A 269 -13.45 13.86 -12.35
CA ILE A 269 -14.80 14.34 -12.70
C ILE A 269 -14.99 14.34 -14.22
N PHE A 270 -14.08 14.98 -14.96
CA PHE A 270 -14.19 15.04 -16.43
C PHE A 270 -14.09 13.66 -17.07
N TYR A 271 -13.29 12.76 -16.50
CA TYR A 271 -13.22 11.37 -16.95
C TYR A 271 -14.56 10.63 -16.77
N GLU A 272 -15.20 10.75 -15.61
CA GLU A 272 -16.50 10.11 -15.34
C GLU A 272 -17.63 10.75 -16.18
N LYS A 273 -17.58 12.06 -16.41
CA LYS A 273 -18.46 12.76 -17.37
C LYS A 273 -18.19 12.36 -18.84
N LYS A 274 -17.18 11.54 -19.12
CA LYS A 274 -16.71 11.17 -20.46
C LYS A 274 -16.19 12.36 -21.28
N ASP A 275 -15.95 13.51 -20.66
CA ASP A 275 -15.25 14.64 -21.28
C ASP A 275 -13.73 14.39 -21.25
N TYR A 276 -13.33 13.39 -22.04
CA TYR A 276 -11.92 12.97 -22.09
C TYR A 276 -10.98 14.08 -22.62
N SER A 277 -11.52 15.09 -23.28
CA SER A 277 -10.70 16.20 -23.78
C SER A 277 -10.27 17.12 -22.67
N LYS A 278 -11.17 17.51 -21.76
CA LYS A 278 -10.82 18.30 -20.59
C LYS A 278 -9.95 17.51 -19.60
N ALA A 279 -10.32 16.24 -19.36
CA ALA A 279 -9.51 15.35 -18.52
C ALA A 279 -8.07 15.22 -19.05
N LEU A 280 -7.89 15.13 -20.39
CA LEU A 280 -6.59 15.04 -21.03
C LEU A 280 -5.75 16.28 -20.80
N VAL A 281 -6.32 17.49 -20.97
CA VAL A 281 -5.59 18.75 -20.77
C VAL A 281 -5.03 18.82 -19.34
N ILE A 282 -5.88 18.60 -18.35
CA ILE A 282 -5.47 18.64 -16.93
C ILE A 282 -4.38 17.61 -16.65
N THR A 283 -4.61 16.36 -17.06
CA THR A 283 -3.69 15.27 -16.73
C THR A 283 -2.37 15.39 -17.48
N SER A 284 -2.38 15.92 -18.70
CA SER A 284 -1.14 16.19 -19.47
C SER A 284 -0.30 17.26 -18.80
N ASN A 285 -0.90 18.32 -18.30
CA ASN A 285 -0.18 19.37 -17.55
C ASN A 285 0.44 18.80 -16.28
N LEU A 286 -0.31 17.99 -15.54
CA LEU A 286 0.20 17.30 -14.36
C LEU A 286 1.35 16.33 -14.70
N TYR A 287 1.26 15.63 -15.83
CA TYR A 287 2.31 14.73 -16.28
C TYR A 287 3.60 15.45 -16.66
N GLN A 288 3.51 16.65 -17.24
CA GLN A 288 4.69 17.49 -17.52
C GLN A 288 5.41 17.91 -16.22
N LEU A 289 4.64 18.24 -15.18
CA LEU A 289 5.19 18.67 -13.88
C LEU A 289 5.71 17.47 -13.05
N TYR A 290 5.06 16.33 -13.16
CA TYR A 290 5.33 15.14 -12.34
C TYR A 290 5.47 13.87 -13.20
N PRO A 291 6.45 13.81 -14.13
CA PRO A 291 6.55 12.74 -15.12
C PRO A 291 6.82 11.35 -14.52
N ASN A 292 7.35 11.28 -13.30
CA ASN A 292 7.63 10.03 -12.60
C ASN A 292 6.49 9.57 -11.67
N ASN A 293 5.41 10.35 -11.56
CA ASN A 293 4.26 9.96 -10.75
C ASN A 293 3.44 8.89 -11.48
N ILE A 294 3.47 7.66 -10.95
CA ILE A 294 2.81 6.51 -11.56
C ILE A 294 1.28 6.68 -11.64
N TYR A 295 0.67 7.33 -10.66
CA TYR A 295 -0.78 7.55 -10.64
C TYR A 295 -1.21 8.48 -11.77
N ILE A 296 -0.49 9.59 -11.97
CA ILE A 296 -0.74 10.52 -13.08
C ILE A 296 -0.56 9.81 -14.43
N ARG A 297 0.50 9.00 -14.58
CA ARG A 297 0.72 8.20 -15.79
C ARG A 297 -0.43 7.25 -16.08
N ILE A 298 -0.94 6.57 -15.07
CA ILE A 298 -2.06 5.61 -15.24
C ILE A 298 -3.31 6.35 -15.70
N ILE A 299 -3.71 7.44 -15.03
CA ILE A 299 -4.90 8.21 -15.43
C ILE A 299 -4.75 8.74 -16.86
N LEU A 300 -3.59 9.31 -17.20
CA LEU A 300 -3.32 9.81 -18.53
C LEU A 300 -3.43 8.70 -19.59
N ALA A 301 -2.87 7.53 -19.31
CA ALA A 301 -2.94 6.39 -20.20
C ALA A 301 -4.38 5.83 -20.33
N GLU A 302 -5.17 5.81 -19.25
CA GLU A 302 -6.59 5.46 -19.29
C GLU A 302 -7.39 6.41 -20.18
N ILE A 303 -7.12 7.72 -20.09
CA ILE A 303 -7.76 8.73 -20.94
C ILE A 303 -7.39 8.49 -22.42
N TYR A 304 -6.12 8.25 -22.72
CA TYR A 304 -5.70 7.92 -24.09
C TYR A 304 -6.33 6.62 -24.59
N TYR A 305 -6.46 5.61 -23.73
CA TYR A 305 -7.14 4.37 -24.07
C TYR A 305 -8.62 4.63 -24.45
N LYS A 306 -9.34 5.45 -23.67
CA LYS A 306 -10.72 5.84 -23.96
C LYS A 306 -10.84 6.63 -25.27
N LYS A 307 -9.86 7.46 -25.57
CA LYS A 307 -9.75 8.20 -26.85
C LYS A 307 -9.25 7.31 -28.01
N LYS A 308 -9.07 6.00 -27.80
CA LYS A 308 -8.56 5.01 -28.77
C LYS A 308 -7.14 5.32 -29.28
N ASN A 309 -6.37 6.16 -28.57
CA ASN A 309 -4.99 6.48 -28.91
C ASN A 309 -4.04 5.50 -28.18
N TYR A 310 -4.01 4.26 -28.64
CA TYR A 310 -3.27 3.18 -28.01
C TYR A 310 -1.75 3.39 -28.08
N ASN A 311 -1.23 4.09 -29.07
CA ASN A 311 0.18 4.40 -29.17
C ASN A 311 0.66 5.25 -27.98
N GLN A 312 -0.13 6.25 -27.57
CA GLN A 312 0.21 7.06 -26.40
C GLN A 312 0.15 6.26 -25.09
N VAL A 313 -0.73 5.26 -24.98
CA VAL A 313 -0.73 4.34 -23.84
C VAL A 313 0.63 3.63 -23.70
N PHE A 314 1.18 3.14 -24.82
CA PHE A 314 2.51 2.52 -24.82
C PHE A 314 3.62 3.53 -24.48
N ASN A 315 3.59 4.73 -25.06
CA ASN A 315 4.59 5.77 -24.80
C ASN A 315 4.65 6.16 -23.31
N ILE A 316 3.54 6.08 -22.60
CA ILE A 316 3.45 6.47 -21.18
C ILE A 316 3.78 5.31 -20.26
N LEU A 317 3.33 4.08 -20.53
CA LEU A 317 3.38 2.96 -19.60
C LEU A 317 4.44 1.91 -19.91
N ALA A 318 4.87 1.77 -21.18
CA ALA A 318 5.87 0.76 -21.55
C ALA A 318 7.31 1.19 -21.22
N VAL A 319 7.52 2.46 -20.89
CA VAL A 319 8.84 3.00 -20.51
C VAL A 319 9.24 2.56 -19.10
N GLN A 320 10.55 2.41 -18.86
CA GLN A 320 11.13 2.08 -17.55
C GLN A 320 10.54 0.82 -16.89
N ASN A 321 9.97 -0.10 -17.68
CA ASN A 321 9.37 -1.36 -17.20
C ASN A 321 8.30 -1.16 -16.11
N ILE A 322 7.54 -0.07 -16.19
CA ILE A 322 6.47 0.25 -15.23
C ILE A 322 5.46 -0.91 -15.15
N TYR A 323 5.15 -1.52 -16.30
CA TYR A 323 4.22 -2.65 -16.39
C TYR A 323 4.70 -3.89 -15.60
N GLU A 324 6.00 -4.09 -15.43
CA GLU A 324 6.54 -5.22 -14.66
C GLU A 324 6.32 -5.08 -13.14
N LYS A 325 5.90 -3.90 -12.70
CA LYS A 325 5.73 -3.53 -11.30
C LYS A 325 4.31 -3.05 -10.96
N ASN A 326 3.44 -2.88 -11.96
CA ASN A 326 2.11 -2.31 -11.77
C ASN A 326 1.05 -3.07 -12.56
N ILE A 327 0.09 -3.66 -11.84
CA ILE A 327 -0.99 -4.49 -12.42
C ILE A 327 -1.88 -3.68 -13.36
N VAL A 328 -2.20 -2.43 -13.03
CA VAL A 328 -3.08 -1.59 -13.84
C VAL A 328 -2.39 -1.26 -15.16
N ALA A 329 -1.11 -0.88 -15.11
CA ALA A 329 -0.30 -0.59 -16.30
C ALA A 329 -0.21 -1.82 -17.22
N SER A 330 0.12 -3.00 -16.68
CA SER A 330 0.17 -4.24 -17.46
C SER A 330 -1.18 -4.57 -18.09
N THR A 331 -2.27 -4.41 -17.35
CA THR A 331 -3.62 -4.70 -17.83
C THR A 331 -4.01 -3.74 -18.95
N LEU A 332 -3.70 -2.46 -18.82
CA LEU A 332 -4.03 -1.44 -19.80
C LEU A 332 -3.20 -1.60 -21.08
N LEU A 333 -1.91 -1.93 -20.94
CA LEU A 333 -1.05 -2.26 -22.08
C LEU A 333 -1.53 -3.51 -22.81
N SER A 334 -1.92 -4.56 -22.07
CA SER A 334 -2.50 -5.77 -22.66
C SER A 334 -3.74 -5.45 -23.50
N ALA A 335 -4.69 -4.69 -22.93
CA ALA A 335 -5.89 -4.28 -23.62
C ALA A 335 -5.59 -3.42 -24.87
N SER A 336 -4.62 -2.50 -24.77
CA SER A 336 -4.18 -1.66 -25.88
C SER A 336 -3.53 -2.45 -27.02
N ALA A 337 -2.67 -3.44 -26.69
CA ALA A 337 -2.03 -4.32 -27.66
C ALA A 337 -3.07 -5.14 -28.45
N HIS A 338 -4.07 -5.71 -27.76
CA HIS A 338 -5.15 -6.44 -28.44
C HIS A 338 -5.97 -5.54 -29.36
N LYS A 339 -6.24 -4.28 -28.97
CA LYS A 339 -6.92 -3.29 -29.81
C LYS A 339 -6.12 -2.89 -31.06
N LYS A 340 -4.79 -3.02 -31.00
CA LYS A 340 -3.87 -2.81 -32.14
C LYS A 340 -3.63 -4.07 -32.96
N ASN A 341 -4.28 -5.19 -32.63
CA ASN A 341 -4.02 -6.51 -33.21
C ASN A 341 -2.60 -7.05 -32.98
N GLU A 342 -1.91 -6.54 -31.93
CA GLU A 342 -0.62 -7.02 -31.48
C GLU A 342 -0.81 -8.18 -30.48
N ILE A 343 -1.35 -9.32 -30.94
CA ILE A 343 -1.87 -10.41 -30.09
C ILE A 343 -0.80 -10.98 -29.17
N SER A 344 0.41 -11.29 -29.71
CA SER A 344 1.52 -11.79 -28.92
C SER A 344 1.90 -10.86 -27.76
N LEU A 345 2.05 -9.59 -28.06
CA LEU A 345 2.40 -8.56 -27.06
C LEU A 345 1.27 -8.38 -26.03
N GLY A 346 0.01 -8.47 -26.47
CA GLY A 346 -1.15 -8.43 -25.59
C GLY A 346 -1.15 -9.56 -24.55
N HIS A 347 -0.80 -10.78 -24.98
CA HIS A 347 -0.66 -11.92 -24.09
C HIS A 347 0.56 -11.76 -23.16
N GLU A 348 1.68 -11.23 -23.63
CA GLU A 348 2.86 -10.98 -22.79
C GLU A 348 2.53 -10.01 -21.64
N TYR A 349 1.88 -8.88 -21.91
CA TYR A 349 1.44 -7.96 -20.85
C TYR A 349 0.37 -8.56 -19.92
N LYS A 350 -0.49 -9.43 -20.45
CA LYS A 350 -1.45 -10.17 -19.62
C LYS A 350 -0.75 -11.11 -18.67
N ALA A 351 0.29 -11.81 -19.14
CA ALA A 351 1.12 -12.66 -18.31
C ALA A 351 1.79 -11.89 -17.17
N GLU A 352 2.33 -10.70 -17.45
CA GLU A 352 2.88 -9.82 -16.40
C GLU A 352 1.83 -9.43 -15.36
N ALA A 353 0.62 -9.08 -15.78
CA ALA A 353 -0.47 -8.77 -14.86
C ALA A 353 -0.83 -9.95 -13.96
N GLU A 354 -0.90 -11.16 -14.50
CA GLU A 354 -1.19 -12.38 -13.72
C GLU A 354 -0.02 -12.77 -12.79
N LYS A 355 1.23 -12.59 -13.24
CA LYS A 355 2.42 -12.76 -12.41
C LYS A 355 2.40 -11.83 -11.19
N LEU A 356 2.07 -10.56 -11.41
CA LEU A 356 1.96 -9.57 -10.33
C LEU A 356 0.84 -9.87 -9.32
N LYS A 357 -0.21 -10.58 -9.75
CA LYS A 357 -1.28 -11.08 -8.88
C LYS A 357 -0.90 -12.37 -8.15
N GLY A 358 0.30 -12.91 -8.36
CA GLY A 358 0.72 -14.20 -7.81
C GLY A 358 0.05 -15.42 -8.47
N ARG A 359 -0.65 -15.23 -9.59
CA ARG A 359 -1.32 -16.28 -10.35
C ARG A 359 -0.36 -16.90 -11.37
N TYR A 360 0.68 -17.56 -10.87
CA TYR A 360 1.81 -18.01 -11.68
C TYR A 360 1.43 -18.99 -12.79
N PHE A 361 0.51 -19.92 -12.53
CA PHE A 361 0.02 -20.84 -13.56
C PHE A 361 -0.62 -20.08 -14.75
N ASN A 362 -1.47 -19.09 -14.46
CA ASN A 362 -2.09 -18.26 -15.49
C ASN A 362 -1.04 -17.42 -16.23
N ALA A 363 -0.05 -16.91 -15.53
CA ALA A 363 1.03 -16.13 -16.13
C ALA A 363 1.81 -16.99 -17.16
N ILE A 364 2.20 -18.21 -16.81
CA ILE A 364 2.88 -19.15 -17.74
C ILE A 364 1.98 -19.42 -18.94
N LYS A 365 0.71 -19.73 -18.73
CA LYS A 365 -0.25 -19.97 -19.83
C LYS A 365 -0.31 -18.79 -20.82
N PHE A 366 -0.34 -17.55 -20.32
CA PHE A 366 -0.35 -16.38 -21.19
C PHE A 366 0.99 -16.13 -21.87
N TYR A 367 2.12 -16.45 -21.25
CA TYR A 367 3.42 -16.40 -21.90
C TYR A 367 3.53 -17.41 -23.04
N GLU A 368 3.02 -18.65 -22.87
CA GLU A 368 2.97 -19.64 -23.94
C GLU A 368 2.06 -19.19 -25.10
N LEU A 369 0.93 -18.55 -24.79
CA LEU A 369 0.09 -17.92 -25.82
C LEU A 369 0.84 -16.81 -26.55
N ALA A 370 1.62 -16.00 -25.84
CA ALA A 370 2.43 -14.95 -26.47
C ALA A 370 3.45 -15.54 -27.44
N LYS A 371 4.11 -16.65 -27.11
CA LYS A 371 5.01 -17.38 -28.02
C LYS A 371 4.25 -17.94 -29.23
N LYS A 372 3.10 -18.59 -29.00
CA LYS A 372 2.28 -19.17 -30.09
C LYS A 372 1.90 -18.13 -31.15
N TYR A 373 1.61 -16.90 -30.74
CA TYR A 373 1.23 -15.80 -31.65
C TYR A 373 2.39 -14.90 -32.04
N ASN A 374 3.64 -15.29 -31.70
CA ASN A 374 4.81 -14.49 -32.02
C ASN A 374 5.20 -14.63 -33.50
N LEU A 375 5.16 -13.51 -34.22
CA LEU A 375 5.61 -13.41 -35.62
C LEU A 375 6.98 -12.73 -35.75
N LYS A 376 7.60 -12.30 -34.64
CA LYS A 376 8.84 -11.50 -34.59
C LYS A 376 10.10 -12.33 -34.40
N GLY A 377 9.96 -13.66 -34.33
CA GLY A 377 11.08 -14.60 -34.32
C GLY A 377 11.70 -14.87 -32.94
N ASN A 378 12.83 -15.58 -32.99
CA ASN A 378 13.44 -16.31 -31.87
C ASN A 378 13.87 -15.45 -30.65
N ILE A 379 14.12 -14.14 -30.86
CA ILE A 379 14.55 -13.23 -29.77
C ILE A 379 13.41 -13.00 -28.75
N VAL A 380 12.18 -12.83 -29.24
CA VAL A 380 11.01 -12.65 -28.39
C VAL A 380 10.74 -13.93 -27.61
N ASP A 381 10.84 -15.10 -28.25
CA ASP A 381 10.65 -16.40 -27.60
C ASP A 381 11.67 -16.63 -26.48
N LYS A 382 12.94 -16.36 -26.73
CA LYS A 382 13.99 -16.46 -25.71
C LYS A 382 13.76 -15.55 -24.51
N ARG A 383 13.26 -14.32 -24.76
CA ARG A 383 12.89 -13.38 -23.70
C ARG A 383 11.73 -13.92 -22.86
N ILE A 384 10.70 -14.45 -23.51
CA ILE A 384 9.53 -15.05 -22.83
C ILE A 384 9.96 -16.28 -22.03
N ASP A 385 10.80 -17.16 -22.59
CA ASP A 385 11.35 -18.31 -21.89
C ASP A 385 12.13 -17.93 -20.63
N ALA A 386 12.89 -16.83 -20.69
CA ALA A 386 13.56 -16.30 -19.51
C ALA A 386 12.56 -15.86 -18.42
N LYS A 387 11.44 -15.23 -18.80
CA LYS A 387 10.38 -14.83 -17.88
C LYS A 387 9.65 -16.04 -17.27
N ILE A 388 9.40 -17.09 -18.04
CA ILE A 388 8.83 -18.34 -17.55
C ILE A 388 9.79 -19.01 -16.54
N ARG A 389 11.09 -19.11 -16.87
CA ARG A 389 12.10 -19.63 -15.92
C ARG A 389 12.13 -18.83 -14.63
N GLN A 390 12.01 -17.51 -14.70
CA GLN A 390 11.95 -16.66 -13.51
C GLN A 390 10.75 -17.03 -12.63
N ILE A 391 9.58 -17.33 -13.20
CA ILE A 391 8.39 -17.76 -12.44
C ILE A 391 8.66 -19.12 -11.79
N HIS A 392 9.23 -20.09 -12.48
CA HIS A 392 9.57 -21.40 -11.90
C HIS A 392 10.53 -21.25 -10.72
N ASN A 393 11.54 -20.39 -10.82
CA ASN A 393 12.44 -20.10 -9.71
C ASN A 393 11.70 -19.49 -8.50
N LEU A 394 10.72 -18.61 -8.75
CA LEU A 394 9.88 -18.02 -7.67
C LEU A 394 8.98 -19.08 -7.03
N GLN A 395 8.45 -20.04 -7.80
CA GLN A 395 7.64 -21.14 -7.28
C GLN A 395 8.49 -22.10 -6.44
N SER A 396 9.65 -22.51 -6.95
CA SER A 396 10.59 -23.37 -6.22
C SER A 396 11.05 -22.73 -4.90
N ALA A 397 11.35 -21.43 -4.91
CA ALA A 397 11.68 -20.70 -3.69
C ALA A 397 10.51 -20.66 -2.70
N ARG A 398 9.26 -20.58 -3.18
CA ARG A 398 8.06 -20.61 -2.35
C ARG A 398 7.79 -22.01 -1.77
N ASP A 399 8.08 -23.06 -2.53
CA ASP A 399 7.88 -24.46 -2.07
C ASP A 399 8.95 -24.87 -1.05
N ILE A 400 10.16 -24.30 -1.13
CA ILE A 400 11.20 -24.43 -0.09
C ILE A 400 10.79 -23.70 1.21
N LEU A 401 9.90 -22.68 1.10
CA LEU A 401 9.43 -21.88 2.22
C LEU A 401 8.14 -22.40 2.87
N LYS A 402 7.52 -23.46 2.30
CA LYS A 402 6.40 -24.18 2.90
C LYS A 402 6.88 -25.34 3.76
#